data_a6321a8abc64ed1c162a975dbb783fbc
#
_entry.id   a6321a8abc64ed1c162a975dbb783fbc
#
_cell.length_a   1.000
_cell.length_b   1.000
_cell.length_c   1.000
_cell.angle_alpha   90.00
_cell.angle_beta   90.00
_cell.angle_gamma   90.00
#
_symmetry.space_group_name_H-M   'P 1'
#
loop_
_entity.id
_entity.type
_entity.pdbx_description
1 polymer ?
#
loop_
_entity_poly.entity_id
_entity_poly.type
_entity_poly.pdbx_seq_one_letter_code
_entity_poly.pdbx_strand_id
1 'polypeptide(L)'
;MNPTKLTLLICGWSSLLMGGVFFLFPHFYADLEGATTDNIAWLRNLGAALIAVNGIGAILTASNPEKEKKLYDVVLLASCLETIALSWSTFQWEFTATVEWLIIVPLALAAVVSMTLLVFRPKR
;
A
#
# COMPACT_ATOMS: atom_id res chain seq x y z
N MET A 1 -20.60 6.84 -6.88
CA MET A 1 -19.63 5.73 -7.12
C MET A 1 -19.73 4.75 -5.95
N ASN A 2 -19.67 3.46 -6.23
CA ASN A 2 -19.69 2.44 -5.17
C ASN A 2 -18.46 2.62 -4.26
N PRO A 3 -18.62 2.62 -2.91
CA PRO A 3 -17.52 2.78 -1.95
C PRO A 3 -16.35 1.82 -2.20
N THR A 4 -16.64 0.57 -2.51
CA THR A 4 -15.64 -0.45 -2.85
C THR A 4 -14.79 -0.04 -4.05
N LYS A 5 -15.43 0.42 -5.13
CA LYS A 5 -14.73 0.86 -6.33
C LYS A 5 -13.86 2.09 -6.06
N LEU A 6 -14.38 3.05 -5.32
CA LEU A 6 -13.63 4.24 -4.93
C LEU A 6 -12.40 3.87 -4.09
N THR A 7 -12.57 3.01 -3.09
CA THR A 7 -11.47 2.55 -2.23
C THR A 7 -10.40 1.82 -3.03
N LEU A 8 -10.79 0.93 -3.95
CA LEU A 8 -9.85 0.22 -4.83
C LEU A 8 -9.09 1.20 -5.75
N LEU A 9 -9.73 2.22 -6.28
CA LEU A 9 -9.07 3.23 -7.10
C LEU A 9 -8.09 4.08 -6.27
N ILE A 10 -8.48 4.49 -5.07
CA ILE A 10 -7.58 5.22 -4.15
C ILE A 10 -6.37 4.35 -3.80
N CYS A 11 -6.60 3.10 -3.40
CA CYS A 11 -5.54 2.13 -3.14
C CYS A 11 -4.61 1.99 -4.36
N GLY A 12 -5.19 1.77 -5.54
CA GLY A 12 -4.44 1.56 -6.76
C GLY A 12 -3.56 2.74 -7.14
N TRP A 13 -4.10 3.93 -7.20
CA TRP A 13 -3.35 5.12 -7.60
C TRP A 13 -2.32 5.55 -6.56
N SER A 14 -2.65 5.50 -5.26
CA SER A 14 -1.67 5.80 -4.21
C SER A 14 -0.51 4.81 -4.20
N SER A 15 -0.79 3.53 -4.41
CA SER A 15 0.24 2.49 -4.48
C SER A 15 1.10 2.57 -5.74
N LEU A 16 0.53 2.99 -6.88
CA LEU A 16 1.32 3.29 -8.08
C LEU A 16 2.26 4.47 -7.86
N LEU A 17 1.78 5.52 -7.22
CA LEU A 17 2.61 6.69 -6.92
C LEU A 17 3.73 6.33 -5.96
N MET A 18 3.40 5.73 -4.82
CA MET A 18 4.37 5.36 -3.79
C MET A 18 5.36 4.30 -4.30
N GLY A 19 4.84 3.25 -4.93
CA GLY A 19 5.65 2.20 -5.53
C GLY A 19 6.56 2.73 -6.64
N GLY A 20 6.08 3.68 -7.44
CA GLY A 20 6.88 4.38 -8.45
C GLY A 20 8.04 5.15 -7.83
N VAL A 21 7.81 5.87 -6.75
CA VAL A 21 8.86 6.57 -6.00
C VAL A 21 9.89 5.58 -5.46
N PHE A 22 9.45 4.50 -4.82
CA PHE A 22 10.36 3.49 -4.27
C PHE A 22 11.17 2.78 -5.36
N PHE A 23 10.56 2.51 -6.50
CA PHE A 23 11.20 1.80 -7.60
C PHE A 23 12.19 2.67 -8.37
N LEU A 24 11.77 3.88 -8.74
CA LEU A 24 12.55 4.78 -9.60
C LEU A 24 13.51 5.68 -8.81
N PHE A 25 13.09 6.13 -7.64
CA PHE A 25 13.81 7.11 -6.82
C PHE A 25 14.05 6.63 -5.38
N PRO A 26 14.59 5.40 -5.16
CA PRO A 26 14.71 4.84 -3.82
C PRO A 26 15.67 5.63 -2.92
N HIS A 27 16.73 6.21 -3.48
CA HIS A 27 17.66 7.07 -2.72
C HIS A 27 16.97 8.32 -2.20
N PHE A 28 16.18 8.98 -3.06
CA PHE A 28 15.43 10.17 -2.66
C PHE A 28 14.49 9.88 -1.49
N TYR A 29 13.77 8.76 -1.54
CA TYR A 29 12.88 8.37 -0.44
C TYR A 29 13.65 8.01 0.84
N ALA A 30 14.74 7.24 0.72
CA ALA A 30 15.58 6.88 1.86
C ALA A 30 16.18 8.11 2.54
N ASP A 31 16.66 9.08 1.76
CA ASP A 31 17.18 10.35 2.28
C ASP A 31 16.09 11.16 3.01
N LEU A 32 14.88 11.19 2.44
CA LEU A 32 13.73 11.88 3.05
C LEU A 32 13.29 11.23 4.37
N GLU A 33 13.39 9.91 4.45
CA GLU A 33 13.07 9.14 5.64
C GLU A 33 14.20 9.15 6.69
N GLY A 34 15.40 9.60 6.33
CA GLY A 34 16.58 9.55 7.18
C GLY A 34 17.17 8.14 7.33
N ALA A 35 16.83 7.24 6.42
CA ALA A 35 17.34 5.88 6.38
C ALA A 35 18.74 5.82 5.76
N THR A 36 19.52 4.79 6.12
CA THR A 36 20.80 4.54 5.47
C THR A 36 20.60 4.05 4.05
N THR A 37 21.46 4.49 3.13
CA THR A 37 21.38 4.14 1.71
C THR A 37 22.21 2.91 1.34
N ASP A 38 22.77 2.21 2.32
CA ASP A 38 23.68 1.08 2.10
C ASP A 38 23.01 -0.13 1.45
N ASN A 39 21.70 -0.30 1.65
CA ASN A 39 20.94 -1.37 1.02
C ASN A 39 19.52 -0.88 0.65
N ILE A 40 19.37 -0.33 -0.53
CA ILE A 40 18.07 0.13 -1.07
C ILE A 40 17.38 -0.91 -1.95
N ALA A 41 17.97 -2.08 -2.15
CA ALA A 41 17.38 -3.13 -2.99
C ALA A 41 16.00 -3.56 -2.48
N TRP A 42 15.82 -3.65 -1.15
CA TRP A 42 14.54 -3.97 -0.54
C TRP A 42 13.45 -2.94 -0.88
N LEU A 43 13.81 -1.65 -0.94
CA LEU A 43 12.87 -0.58 -1.25
C LEU A 43 12.38 -0.66 -2.71
N ARG A 44 13.26 -0.99 -3.66
CA ARG A 44 12.87 -1.27 -5.05
C ARG A 44 11.97 -2.49 -5.15
N ASN A 45 12.28 -3.57 -4.42
CA ASN A 45 11.43 -4.76 -4.39
C ASN A 45 10.04 -4.46 -3.81
N LEU A 46 9.98 -3.68 -2.73
CA LEU A 46 8.71 -3.20 -2.18
C LEU A 46 7.95 -2.36 -3.20
N GLY A 47 8.63 -1.44 -3.88
CA GLY A 47 8.05 -0.61 -4.94
C GLY A 47 7.45 -1.44 -6.07
N ALA A 48 8.16 -2.47 -6.53
CA ALA A 48 7.65 -3.39 -7.55
C ALA A 48 6.40 -4.14 -7.08
N ALA A 49 6.38 -4.62 -5.84
CA ALA A 49 5.22 -5.30 -5.25
C ALA A 49 4.02 -4.36 -5.10
N LEU A 50 4.23 -3.12 -4.63
CA LEU A 50 3.18 -2.11 -4.53
C LEU A 50 2.59 -1.76 -5.90
N ILE A 51 3.41 -1.60 -6.93
CA ILE A 51 2.95 -1.34 -8.29
C ILE A 51 2.09 -2.50 -8.79
N ALA A 52 2.57 -3.73 -8.66
CA ALA A 52 1.92 -4.90 -9.24
C ALA A 52 0.62 -5.27 -8.50
N VAL A 53 0.68 -5.43 -7.18
CA VAL A 53 -0.44 -5.97 -6.39
C VAL A 53 -1.41 -4.86 -6.00
N ASN A 54 -0.96 -3.90 -5.19
CA ASN A 54 -1.83 -2.86 -4.66
C ASN A 54 -2.16 -1.79 -5.71
N GLY A 55 -1.27 -1.54 -6.65
CA GLY A 55 -1.47 -0.59 -7.75
C GLY A 55 -2.34 -1.16 -8.85
N ILE A 56 -1.73 -1.92 -9.75
CA ILE A 56 -2.42 -2.49 -10.93
C ILE A 56 -3.52 -3.45 -10.51
N GLY A 57 -3.26 -4.32 -9.53
CA GLY A 57 -4.24 -5.28 -9.03
C GLY A 57 -5.52 -4.61 -8.52
N ALA A 58 -5.41 -3.54 -7.74
CA ALA A 58 -6.57 -2.80 -7.25
C ALA A 58 -7.34 -2.07 -8.37
N ILE A 59 -6.63 -1.47 -9.33
CA ILE A 59 -7.28 -0.78 -10.47
C ILE A 59 -8.05 -1.79 -11.34
N LEU A 60 -7.45 -2.93 -11.64
CA LEU A 60 -8.13 -3.99 -12.41
C LEU A 60 -9.37 -4.51 -11.67
N THR A 61 -9.23 -4.75 -10.35
CA THR A 61 -10.35 -5.17 -9.51
C THR A 61 -11.46 -4.13 -9.47
N ALA A 62 -11.12 -2.83 -9.46
CA ALA A 62 -12.09 -1.74 -9.46
C ALA A 62 -12.97 -1.70 -10.71
N SER A 63 -12.53 -2.27 -11.82
CA SER A 63 -13.34 -2.35 -13.05
C SER A 63 -14.62 -3.17 -12.84
N ASN A 64 -14.51 -4.32 -12.15
CA ASN A 64 -15.65 -5.16 -11.78
C ASN A 64 -15.35 -6.00 -10.52
N PRO A 65 -15.53 -5.45 -9.31
CA PRO A 65 -15.18 -6.13 -8.06
C PRO A 65 -15.92 -7.45 -7.84
N GLU A 66 -17.15 -7.56 -8.35
CA GLU A 66 -17.98 -8.78 -8.24
C GLU A 66 -17.44 -9.93 -9.11
N LYS A 67 -16.86 -9.60 -10.24
CA LYS A 67 -16.28 -10.59 -11.15
C LYS A 67 -14.87 -10.99 -10.71
N GLU A 68 -14.10 -10.03 -10.28
CA GLU A 68 -12.66 -10.18 -9.94
C GLU A 68 -12.44 -10.55 -8.47
N LYS A 69 -13.29 -11.42 -7.90
CA LYS A 69 -13.26 -11.78 -6.46
C LYS A 69 -11.91 -12.31 -5.97
N LYS A 70 -11.21 -13.10 -6.78
CA LYS A 70 -9.90 -13.64 -6.41
C LYS A 70 -8.85 -12.54 -6.32
N LEU A 71 -8.85 -11.64 -7.29
CA LEU A 71 -7.95 -10.50 -7.28
C LEU A 71 -8.29 -9.53 -6.15
N TYR A 72 -9.58 -9.34 -5.88
CA TYR A 72 -10.06 -8.60 -4.72
C TYR A 72 -9.48 -9.15 -3.41
N ASP A 73 -9.56 -10.47 -3.21
CA ASP A 73 -9.05 -11.13 -2.01
C ASP A 73 -7.52 -10.97 -1.88
N VAL A 74 -6.78 -10.97 -3.00
CA VAL A 74 -5.33 -10.71 -3.00
C VAL A 74 -5.02 -9.28 -2.60
N VAL A 75 -5.72 -8.29 -3.14
CA VAL A 75 -5.53 -6.88 -2.81
C VAL A 75 -5.90 -6.61 -1.35
N LEU A 76 -7.01 -7.19 -0.87
CA LEU A 76 -7.43 -7.11 0.52
C LEU A 76 -6.38 -7.69 1.47
N LEU A 77 -5.88 -8.90 1.17
CA LEU A 77 -4.85 -9.55 1.97
C LEU A 77 -3.56 -8.72 2.02
N ALA A 78 -3.12 -8.21 0.87
CA ALA A 78 -1.94 -7.36 0.78
C ALA A 78 -2.09 -6.10 1.64
N SER A 79 -3.23 -5.42 1.57
CA SER A 79 -3.52 -4.23 2.37
C SER A 79 -3.59 -4.52 3.87
N CYS A 80 -4.15 -5.67 4.26
CA CYS A 80 -4.16 -6.10 5.66
C CYS A 80 -2.75 -6.39 6.18
N LEU A 81 -1.93 -7.11 5.42
CA LEU A 81 -0.55 -7.40 5.78
C LEU A 81 0.30 -6.13 5.87
N GLU A 82 0.11 -5.20 4.95
CA GLU A 82 0.77 -3.89 4.97
C GLU A 82 0.39 -3.10 6.24
N THR A 83 -0.90 -3.07 6.59
CA THR A 83 -1.37 -2.43 7.83
C THR A 83 -0.73 -3.07 9.06
N ILE A 84 -0.67 -4.40 9.12
CA ILE A 84 -0.05 -5.12 10.24
C ILE A 84 1.45 -4.82 10.30
N ALA A 85 2.16 -4.87 9.18
CA ALA A 85 3.59 -4.61 9.13
C ALA A 85 3.92 -3.18 9.55
N LEU A 86 3.22 -2.18 9.02
CA LEU A 86 3.42 -0.78 9.40
C LEU A 86 3.10 -0.51 10.87
N SER A 87 2.01 -1.12 11.38
CA SER A 87 1.64 -1.01 12.80
C SER A 87 2.70 -1.63 13.70
N TRP A 88 3.20 -2.81 13.33
CA TRP A 88 4.26 -3.51 14.07
C TRP A 88 5.55 -2.68 14.10
N SER A 89 6.01 -2.21 12.94
CA SER A 89 7.22 -1.39 12.85
C SER A 89 7.08 -0.07 13.61
N THR A 90 5.89 0.53 13.61
CA THR A 90 5.62 1.74 14.41
C THR A 90 5.71 1.43 15.92
N PHE A 91 5.12 0.32 16.35
CA PHE A 91 5.16 -0.09 17.74
C PHE A 91 6.57 -0.44 18.23
N GLN A 92 7.41 -1.02 17.37
CA GLN A 92 8.80 -1.37 17.67
C GLN A 92 9.78 -0.19 17.52
N TRP A 93 9.29 1.00 17.17
CA TRP A 93 10.14 2.19 16.93
C TRP A 93 11.21 1.97 15.85
N GLU A 94 10.88 1.17 14.83
CA GLU A 94 11.80 0.84 13.74
C GLU A 94 11.95 1.97 12.72
N PHE A 95 11.01 2.92 12.71
CA PHE A 95 11.07 4.08 11.84
C PHE A 95 12.00 5.15 12.39
N THR A 96 12.93 5.60 11.57
CA THR A 96 13.87 6.70 11.85
C THR A 96 13.51 7.99 11.12
N ALA A 97 12.31 8.04 10.54
CA ALA A 97 11.87 9.17 9.74
C ALA A 97 11.92 10.49 10.53
N THR A 98 12.56 11.47 9.94
CA THR A 98 12.61 12.83 10.47
C THR A 98 11.27 13.57 10.35
N VAL A 99 10.36 13.02 9.54
CA VAL A 99 9.05 13.59 9.24
C VAL A 99 7.97 12.57 9.61
N GLU A 100 7.30 12.80 10.73
CA GLU A 100 6.30 11.86 11.29
C GLU A 100 5.16 11.51 10.34
N TRP A 101 4.70 12.44 9.51
CA TRP A 101 3.60 12.17 8.59
C TRP A 101 3.95 11.16 7.49
N LEU A 102 5.25 10.92 7.20
CA LEU A 102 5.68 9.85 6.29
C LEU A 102 5.35 8.45 6.84
N ILE A 103 5.17 8.33 8.15
CA ILE A 103 4.76 7.10 8.82
C ILE A 103 3.24 7.06 8.96
N ILE A 104 2.67 8.15 9.46
CA ILE A 104 1.25 8.23 9.82
C ILE A 104 0.35 8.11 8.58
N VAL A 105 0.68 8.78 7.48
CA VAL A 105 -0.17 8.79 6.27
C VAL A 105 -0.25 7.41 5.61
N PRO A 106 0.84 6.69 5.33
CA PRO A 106 0.75 5.34 4.78
C PRO A 106 0.01 4.36 5.70
N LEU A 107 0.27 4.42 7.00
CA LEU A 107 -0.41 3.56 7.98
C LEU A 107 -1.91 3.83 8.03
N ALA A 108 -2.33 5.09 8.12
CA ALA A 108 -3.73 5.47 8.13
C ALA A 108 -4.43 5.06 6.83
N LEU A 109 -3.78 5.28 5.68
CA LEU A 109 -4.32 4.91 4.38
C LEU A 109 -4.49 3.40 4.26
N ALA A 110 -3.47 2.61 4.62
CA ALA A 110 -3.53 1.14 4.58
C ALA A 110 -4.63 0.61 5.51
N ALA A 111 -4.77 1.16 6.72
CA ALA A 111 -5.80 0.78 7.67
C ALA A 111 -7.22 1.08 7.14
N VAL A 112 -7.45 2.29 6.63
CA VAL A 112 -8.76 2.69 6.07
C VAL A 112 -9.11 1.83 4.87
N VAL A 113 -8.18 1.59 3.95
CA VAL A 113 -8.37 0.72 2.78
C VAL A 113 -8.73 -0.69 3.23
N SER A 114 -7.96 -1.29 4.14
CA SER A 114 -8.20 -2.64 4.65
C SER A 114 -9.59 -2.78 5.29
N MET A 115 -9.95 -1.85 6.17
CA MET A 115 -11.25 -1.85 6.84
C MET A 115 -12.41 -1.72 5.85
N THR A 116 -12.30 -0.81 4.90
CA THR A 116 -13.34 -0.60 3.88
C THR A 116 -13.51 -1.82 2.99
N LEU A 117 -12.39 -2.42 2.53
CA LEU A 117 -12.45 -3.62 1.70
C LEU A 117 -12.97 -4.84 2.47
N LEU A 118 -12.73 -4.95 3.77
CA LEU A 118 -13.31 -5.99 4.63
C LEU A 118 -14.81 -5.84 4.76
N VAL A 119 -15.28 -4.64 5.08
CA VAL A 119 -16.71 -4.34 5.31
C VAL A 119 -17.54 -4.54 4.04
N PHE A 120 -17.02 -4.09 2.90
CA PHE A 120 -17.71 -4.14 1.62
C PHE A 120 -17.28 -5.31 0.72
N ARG A 121 -16.74 -6.36 1.32
CA ARG A 121 -16.29 -7.54 0.57
C ARG A 121 -17.45 -8.16 -0.21
N PRO A 122 -17.29 -8.42 -1.52
CA PRO A 122 -18.30 -9.10 -2.32
C PRO A 122 -18.65 -10.48 -1.74
N LYS A 123 -19.95 -10.76 -1.60
CA LYS A 123 -20.40 -12.09 -1.11
C LYS A 123 -19.97 -13.18 -2.09
N ARG A 124 -19.52 -14.29 -1.55
CA ARG A 124 -19.18 -15.47 -2.33
C ARG A 124 -20.43 -16.12 -2.94
#